data_6459468d0f3a52d4e58e572f724af0fd
#
_entry.id   6459468d0f3a52d4e58e572f724af0fd
#
_cell.length_a   1.000
_cell.length_b   1.000
_cell.length_c   1.000
_cell.angle_alpha   90.00
_cell.angle_beta   90.00
_cell.angle_gamma   90.00
#
_symmetry.space_group_name_H-M   'P 1'
#
loop_
_entity.id
_entity.type
_entity.pdbx_description
1 polymer ?
#
loop_
_entity_poly.entity_id
_entity_poly.type
_entity_poly.pdbx_seq_one_letter_code
_entity_poly.pdbx_strand_id
1 'polypeptide(L)'
;RTVLSFLSIVIMGFGTALFNVSGFGVDPFTSMNMSEAAVLGVSFGTYQLIINAVILLYVVIVAHRGLVGVGTVFNMAGVGYSCELFSSLLMPMVKQNDTLSIRIPLLLACILVLCIACSLFFTANIGVGPYDALGFMLSRFAKLPYKWVRVLTDVTVVSIGLLGSGGFTALAHGDIAS
;
A
#
# COMPACT_ATOMS: atom_id res chain seq x y z
N ARG A 1 9.73 -14.54 15.80
CA ARG A 1 8.75 -14.33 14.71
C ARG A 1 8.13 -12.95 14.79
N THR A 2 7.62 -12.51 15.94
CA THR A 2 7.02 -11.17 16.12
C THR A 2 8.00 -10.04 15.84
N VAL A 3 9.25 -10.14 16.32
CA VAL A 3 10.30 -9.15 16.05
C VAL A 3 10.62 -9.08 14.55
N LEU A 4 10.70 -10.24 13.87
CA LEU A 4 10.95 -10.31 12.45
C LEU A 4 9.83 -9.64 11.65
N SER A 5 8.58 -9.88 12.04
CA SER A 5 7.41 -9.24 11.41
C SER A 5 7.38 -7.74 11.65
N PHE A 6 7.68 -7.28 12.87
CA PHE A 6 7.76 -5.85 13.15
C PHE A 6 8.83 -5.16 12.31
N LEU A 7 10.02 -5.76 12.24
CA LEU A 7 11.12 -5.24 11.42
C LEU A 7 10.73 -5.20 9.94
N SER A 8 10.10 -6.27 9.42
CA SER A 8 9.66 -6.31 8.03
C SER A 8 8.61 -5.22 7.71
N ILE A 9 7.70 -4.93 8.64
CA ILE A 9 6.69 -3.86 8.48
C ILE A 9 7.35 -2.48 8.37
N VAL A 10 8.33 -2.19 9.22
CA VAL A 10 9.08 -0.93 9.15
C VAL A 10 9.84 -0.82 7.83
N ILE A 11 10.49 -1.91 7.38
CA ILE A 11 11.18 -1.96 6.09
C ILE A 11 10.18 -1.81 4.92
N MET A 12 8.98 -2.40 5.00
CA MET A 12 7.92 -2.20 4.00
C MET A 12 7.50 -0.73 3.92
N GLY A 13 7.27 -0.09 5.07
CA GLY A 13 6.94 1.35 5.11
C GLY A 13 8.05 2.21 4.52
N PHE A 14 9.31 1.90 4.80
CA PHE A 14 10.45 2.57 4.18
C PHE A 14 10.50 2.37 2.67
N GLY A 15 10.33 1.13 2.19
CA GLY A 15 10.28 0.82 0.76
C GLY A 15 9.13 1.55 0.04
N THR A 16 7.94 1.59 0.65
CA THR A 16 6.79 2.34 0.10
C THR A 16 7.07 3.85 0.07
N ALA A 17 7.75 4.39 1.07
CA ALA A 17 8.16 5.79 1.08
C ALA A 17 9.17 6.11 -0.03
N LEU A 18 10.17 5.24 -0.24
CA LEU A 18 11.11 5.36 -1.37
C LEU A 18 10.38 5.34 -2.71
N PHE A 19 9.38 4.47 -2.85
CA PHE A 19 8.55 4.37 -4.06
C PHE A 19 7.79 5.67 -4.31
N ASN A 20 7.14 6.21 -3.28
CA ASN A 20 6.42 7.48 -3.33
C ASN A 20 7.36 8.65 -3.72
N VAL A 21 8.53 8.73 -3.08
CA VAL A 21 9.50 9.80 -3.31
C VAL A 21 10.20 9.70 -4.67
N SER A 22 10.26 8.49 -5.27
CA SER A 22 10.83 8.29 -6.62
C SER A 22 10.05 9.02 -7.72
N GLY A 23 8.76 9.34 -7.46
CA GLY A 23 7.89 10.02 -8.42
C GLY A 23 7.39 9.16 -9.58
N PHE A 24 7.64 7.83 -9.54
CA PHE A 24 7.09 6.88 -10.53
C PHE A 24 5.73 6.29 -10.09
N GLY A 25 5.19 6.78 -8.99
CA GLY A 25 3.93 6.31 -8.42
C GLY A 25 4.15 5.30 -7.29
N VAL A 26 3.07 4.68 -6.86
CA VAL A 26 3.04 3.65 -5.81
C VAL A 26 2.10 2.53 -6.26
N ASP A 27 2.00 1.46 -5.47
CA ASP A 27 1.03 0.41 -5.74
C ASP A 27 -0.43 0.93 -5.73
N PRO A 28 -1.36 0.27 -6.44
CA PRO A 28 -2.74 0.72 -6.60
C PRO A 28 -3.46 1.04 -5.30
N PHE A 29 -3.30 0.19 -4.28
CA PHE A 29 -3.96 0.37 -2.99
C PHE A 29 -3.41 1.58 -2.22
N THR A 30 -2.09 1.74 -2.20
CA THR A 30 -1.43 2.90 -1.59
C THR A 30 -1.78 4.19 -2.33
N SER A 31 -1.82 4.16 -3.66
CA SER A 31 -2.21 5.32 -4.48
C SER A 31 -3.62 5.80 -4.18
N MET A 32 -4.59 4.88 -4.12
CA MET A 32 -5.96 5.21 -3.72
C MET A 32 -5.98 5.85 -2.33
N ASN A 33 -5.35 5.20 -1.34
CA ASN A 33 -5.35 5.70 0.04
C ASN A 33 -4.69 7.09 0.17
N MET A 34 -3.61 7.36 -0.58
CA MET A 34 -2.97 8.67 -0.59
C MET A 34 -3.87 9.74 -1.22
N SER A 35 -4.51 9.44 -2.34
CA SER A 35 -5.41 10.36 -3.03
C SER A 35 -6.62 10.71 -2.18
N GLU A 36 -7.29 9.71 -1.62
CA GLU A 36 -8.47 9.91 -0.77
C GLU A 36 -8.11 10.63 0.55
N ALA A 37 -6.99 10.29 1.17
CA ALA A 37 -6.50 10.98 2.38
C ALA A 37 -6.27 12.48 2.11
N ALA A 38 -5.67 12.82 0.96
CA ALA A 38 -5.44 14.19 0.54
C ALA A 38 -6.75 14.96 0.36
N VAL A 39 -7.75 14.36 -0.31
CA VAL A 39 -9.08 14.96 -0.51
C VAL A 39 -9.79 15.21 0.82
N LEU A 40 -9.70 14.27 1.76
CA LEU A 40 -10.34 14.37 3.07
C LEU A 40 -9.55 15.23 4.08
N GLY A 41 -8.33 15.65 3.75
CA GLY A 41 -7.47 16.43 4.65
C GLY A 41 -7.01 15.65 5.88
N VAL A 42 -6.92 14.32 5.79
CA VAL A 42 -6.43 13.47 6.88
C VAL A 42 -5.05 12.90 6.53
N SER A 43 -4.30 12.47 7.55
CA SER A 43 -3.01 11.84 7.29
C SER A 43 -3.17 10.48 6.58
N PHE A 44 -2.23 10.17 5.69
CA PHE A 44 -2.21 8.92 4.94
C PHE A 44 -2.24 7.69 5.87
N GLY A 45 -1.43 7.71 6.93
CA GLY A 45 -1.39 6.60 7.90
C GLY A 45 -2.73 6.36 8.58
N THR A 46 -3.43 7.44 8.95
CA THR A 46 -4.77 7.35 9.58
C THR A 46 -5.82 6.83 8.60
N TYR A 47 -5.84 7.35 7.37
CA TYR A 47 -6.78 6.89 6.35
C TYR A 47 -6.55 5.41 6.02
N GLN A 48 -5.31 5.02 5.78
CA GLN A 48 -4.94 3.63 5.50
C GLN A 48 -5.30 2.70 6.66
N LEU A 49 -5.13 3.14 7.90
CA LEU A 49 -5.54 2.38 9.09
C LEU A 49 -7.04 2.10 9.08
N ILE A 50 -7.86 3.12 8.81
CA ILE A 50 -9.32 3.00 8.78
C ILE A 50 -9.75 2.04 7.67
N ILE A 51 -9.26 2.22 6.45
CA ILE A 51 -9.59 1.34 5.31
C ILE A 51 -9.17 -0.11 5.59
N ASN A 52 -7.96 -0.31 6.09
CA ASN A 52 -7.49 -1.64 6.47
C ASN A 52 -8.33 -2.26 7.59
N ALA A 53 -8.81 -1.46 8.56
CA ALA A 53 -9.71 -1.95 9.62
C ALA A 53 -11.06 -2.40 9.06
N VAL A 54 -11.63 -1.65 8.12
CA VAL A 54 -12.88 -2.00 7.43
C VAL A 54 -12.70 -3.30 6.63
N ILE A 55 -11.63 -3.40 5.84
CA ILE A 55 -11.30 -4.61 5.07
C ILE A 55 -11.12 -5.80 6.00
N LEU A 56 -10.36 -5.63 7.09
CA LEU A 56 -10.10 -6.69 8.05
C LEU A 56 -11.40 -7.18 8.72
N LEU A 57 -12.25 -6.25 9.13
CA LEU A 57 -13.56 -6.57 9.70
C LEU A 57 -14.42 -7.40 8.73
N TYR A 58 -14.45 -6.98 7.47
CA TYR A 58 -15.15 -7.71 6.41
C TYR A 58 -14.59 -9.13 6.23
N VAL A 59 -13.26 -9.26 6.14
CA VAL A 59 -12.59 -10.57 5.99
C VAL A 59 -12.86 -11.48 7.18
N VAL A 60 -12.85 -10.95 8.43
CA VAL A 60 -13.11 -11.73 9.64
C VAL A 60 -14.56 -12.25 9.68
N ILE A 61 -15.52 -11.41 9.28
CA ILE A 61 -16.94 -11.79 9.27
C ILE A 61 -17.21 -12.87 8.22
N VAL A 62 -16.62 -12.73 7.02
CA VAL A 62 -16.95 -13.58 5.86
C VAL A 62 -16.09 -14.84 5.79
N ALA A 63 -14.77 -14.75 6.06
CA ALA A 63 -13.82 -15.84 5.82
C ALA A 63 -13.44 -16.67 7.05
N HIS A 64 -14.00 -16.36 8.25
CA HIS A 64 -13.64 -17.05 9.51
C HIS A 64 -12.13 -17.17 9.73
N ARG A 65 -11.55 -16.27 10.46
CA ARG A 65 -10.25 -16.20 11.19
C ARG A 65 -8.97 -16.87 10.62
N GLY A 66 -9.01 -17.63 9.53
CA GLY A 66 -7.85 -18.41 9.07
C GLY A 66 -6.71 -17.61 8.44
N LEU A 67 -6.96 -16.36 8.02
CA LEU A 67 -5.99 -15.49 7.35
C LEU A 67 -5.49 -14.35 8.25
N VAL A 68 -6.16 -14.13 9.37
CA VAL A 68 -5.92 -13.00 10.25
C VAL A 68 -5.06 -13.43 11.44
N GLY A 69 -3.97 -12.74 11.66
CA GLY A 69 -3.06 -12.97 12.77
C GLY A 69 -2.62 -11.67 13.44
N VAL A 70 -1.79 -11.79 14.45
CA VAL A 70 -1.21 -10.63 15.15
C VAL A 70 -0.41 -9.75 14.16
N GLY A 71 0.27 -10.38 13.20
CA GLY A 71 0.99 -9.67 12.13
C GLY A 71 0.09 -8.82 11.24
N THR A 72 -1.16 -9.24 11.02
CA THR A 72 -2.14 -8.45 10.24
C THR A 72 -2.45 -7.12 10.93
N VAL A 73 -2.63 -7.13 12.25
CA VAL A 73 -2.92 -5.92 13.03
C VAL A 73 -1.73 -4.97 13.03
N PHE A 74 -0.51 -5.51 13.22
CA PHE A 74 0.71 -4.69 13.12
C PHE A 74 0.95 -4.14 11.73
N ASN A 75 0.70 -4.93 10.67
CA ASN A 75 0.82 -4.49 9.28
C ASN A 75 -0.17 -3.35 8.98
N MET A 76 -1.41 -3.47 9.43
CA MET A 76 -2.47 -2.51 9.22
C MET A 76 -2.10 -1.09 9.68
N ALA A 77 -1.53 -0.97 10.86
CA ALA A 77 -1.09 0.31 11.42
C ALA A 77 0.34 0.68 10.99
N GLY A 78 1.25 -0.30 11.03
CA GLY A 78 2.68 -0.07 10.94
C GLY A 78 3.14 0.43 9.57
N VAL A 79 2.65 -0.15 8.47
CA VAL A 79 3.10 0.23 7.12
C VAL A 79 2.72 1.67 6.80
N GLY A 80 1.47 2.08 7.09
CA GLY A 80 0.99 3.43 6.77
C GLY A 80 1.77 4.52 7.50
N TYR A 81 1.87 4.41 8.83
CA TYR A 81 2.61 5.40 9.63
C TYR A 81 4.11 5.39 9.36
N SER A 82 4.72 4.21 9.12
CA SER A 82 6.12 4.15 8.74
C SER A 82 6.35 4.81 7.37
N CYS A 83 5.48 4.58 6.40
CA CYS A 83 5.56 5.23 5.10
C CYS A 83 5.42 6.75 5.21
N GLU A 84 4.48 7.25 6.00
CA GLU A 84 4.29 8.67 6.23
C GLU A 84 5.53 9.32 6.87
N LEU A 85 6.07 8.69 7.91
CA LEU A 85 7.29 9.15 8.59
C LEU A 85 8.48 9.21 7.62
N PHE A 86 8.76 8.15 6.91
CA PHE A 86 9.90 8.09 5.98
C PHE A 86 9.70 9.00 4.77
N SER A 87 8.48 9.13 4.25
CA SER A 87 8.18 10.07 3.16
C SER A 87 8.44 11.51 3.59
N SER A 88 8.04 11.91 4.78
CA SER A 88 8.29 13.26 5.30
C SER A 88 9.78 13.57 5.48
N LEU A 89 10.58 12.57 5.82
CA LEU A 89 12.04 12.71 5.97
C LEU A 89 12.78 12.73 4.62
N LEU A 90 12.33 11.93 3.65
CA LEU A 90 13.02 11.75 2.37
C LEU A 90 12.62 12.81 1.33
N MET A 91 11.36 13.26 1.34
CA MET A 91 10.84 14.22 0.35
C MET A 91 11.69 15.50 0.22
N PRO A 92 12.13 16.16 1.33
CA PRO A 92 12.97 17.34 1.23
C PRO A 92 14.33 17.09 0.57
N MET A 93 14.91 15.89 0.78
CA MET A 93 16.23 15.52 0.26
C MET A 93 16.19 15.25 -1.25
N VAL A 94 15.11 14.68 -1.75
CA VAL A 94 14.99 14.31 -3.18
C VAL A 94 14.48 15.49 -4.02
N LYS A 95 13.60 16.34 -3.48
CA LYS A 95 13.13 17.55 -4.17
C LYS A 95 14.28 18.52 -4.57
N GLN A 96 15.40 18.50 -3.85
CA GLN A 96 16.56 19.35 -4.18
C GLN A 96 17.31 18.87 -5.42
N ASN A 97 17.19 17.59 -5.80
CA ASN A 97 17.94 16.97 -6.90
C ASN A 97 17.00 16.16 -7.81
N ASP A 98 15.97 16.82 -8.33
CA ASP A 98 14.92 16.17 -9.12
C ASP A 98 15.40 15.80 -10.54
N THR A 99 16.35 14.87 -10.61
CA THR A 99 16.94 14.39 -11.87
C THR A 99 16.59 12.92 -12.08
N LEU A 100 16.26 12.56 -13.32
CA LEU A 100 15.94 11.17 -13.70
C LEU A 100 17.04 10.18 -13.29
N SER A 101 18.31 10.62 -13.30
CA SER A 101 19.47 9.85 -12.86
C SER A 101 19.43 9.44 -11.39
N ILE A 102 18.68 10.15 -10.54
CA ILE A 102 18.48 9.81 -9.12
C ILE A 102 17.20 9.00 -8.94
N ARG A 103 16.16 9.30 -9.69
CA ARG A 103 14.87 8.62 -9.58
C ARG A 103 14.92 7.15 -9.98
N ILE A 104 15.68 6.78 -11.04
CA ILE A 104 15.80 5.40 -11.52
C ILE A 104 16.50 4.49 -10.49
N PRO A 105 17.69 4.84 -9.95
CA PRO A 105 18.32 4.04 -8.89
C PRO A 105 17.44 3.93 -7.64
N LEU A 106 16.71 5.01 -7.29
CA LEU A 106 15.79 5.02 -6.16
C LEU A 106 14.63 4.03 -6.37
N LEU A 107 14.06 3.98 -7.59
CA LEU A 107 13.05 3.01 -7.97
C LEU A 107 13.56 1.57 -7.85
N LEU A 108 14.77 1.27 -8.35
CA LEU A 108 15.37 -0.06 -8.24
C LEU A 108 15.63 -0.45 -6.78
N ALA A 109 16.12 0.48 -5.98
CA ALA A 109 16.35 0.28 -4.56
C ALA A 109 15.04 -0.03 -3.82
N CYS A 110 13.96 0.72 -4.09
CA CYS A 110 12.68 0.48 -3.43
C CYS A 110 12.08 -0.89 -3.79
N ILE A 111 12.19 -1.33 -5.04
CA ILE A 111 11.73 -2.67 -5.46
C ILE A 111 12.48 -3.75 -4.68
N LEU A 112 13.80 -3.66 -4.57
CA LEU A 112 14.60 -4.62 -3.80
C LEU A 112 14.23 -4.61 -2.31
N VAL A 113 14.09 -3.44 -1.71
CA VAL A 113 13.70 -3.27 -0.31
C VAL A 113 12.32 -3.87 -0.06
N LEU A 114 11.35 -3.59 -0.92
CA LEU A 114 9.99 -4.14 -0.79
C LEU A 114 9.97 -5.66 -0.95
N CYS A 115 10.70 -6.22 -1.93
CA CYS A 115 10.80 -7.67 -2.11
C CYS A 115 11.37 -8.36 -0.88
N ILE A 116 12.44 -7.81 -0.29
CA ILE A 116 13.03 -8.34 0.94
C ILE A 116 12.04 -8.24 2.10
N ALA A 117 11.41 -7.08 2.29
CA ALA A 117 10.47 -6.85 3.37
C ALA A 117 9.26 -7.79 3.29
N CYS A 118 8.67 -7.95 2.10
CA CYS A 118 7.57 -8.88 1.86
C CYS A 118 7.99 -10.33 2.14
N SER A 119 9.17 -10.75 1.68
CA SER A 119 9.70 -12.08 1.94
C SER A 119 9.86 -12.35 3.43
N LEU A 120 10.42 -11.40 4.18
CA LEU A 120 10.57 -11.50 5.63
C LEU A 120 9.21 -11.56 6.34
N PHE A 121 8.24 -10.75 5.91
CA PHE A 121 6.90 -10.73 6.48
C PHE A 121 6.17 -12.06 6.30
N PHE A 122 6.19 -12.62 5.08
CA PHE A 122 5.60 -13.93 4.81
C PHE A 122 6.33 -15.07 5.52
N THR A 123 7.66 -15.00 5.64
CA THR A 123 8.44 -16.00 6.39
C THR A 123 8.11 -15.99 7.89
N ALA A 124 7.74 -14.84 8.46
CA ALA A 124 7.31 -14.76 9.85
C ALA A 124 6.03 -15.57 10.13
N ASN A 125 5.17 -15.75 9.13
CA ASN A 125 3.94 -16.56 9.15
C ASN A 125 3.03 -16.29 10.35
N ILE A 126 2.78 -15.00 10.63
CA ILE A 126 1.90 -14.55 11.73
C ILE A 126 0.67 -13.77 11.24
N GLY A 127 0.32 -13.96 9.99
CA GLY A 127 -0.81 -13.35 9.30
C GLY A 127 -0.39 -12.70 8.00
N VAL A 128 -1.36 -12.24 7.22
CA VAL A 128 -1.16 -11.52 5.95
C VAL A 128 -1.74 -10.11 6.06
N GLY A 129 -1.34 -9.20 5.18
CA GLY A 129 -1.91 -7.86 5.15
C GLY A 129 -3.43 -7.89 4.89
N PRO A 130 -4.21 -6.93 5.41
CA PRO A 130 -5.67 -6.93 5.23
C PRO A 130 -6.09 -6.97 3.75
N TYR A 131 -5.43 -6.22 2.89
CA TYR A 131 -5.71 -6.18 1.46
C TYR A 131 -5.37 -7.51 0.76
N ASP A 132 -4.27 -8.16 1.14
CA ASP A 132 -3.92 -9.49 0.64
C ASP A 132 -4.91 -10.55 1.15
N ALA A 133 -5.35 -10.46 2.42
CA ALA A 133 -6.36 -11.34 2.98
C ALA A 133 -7.68 -11.24 2.22
N LEU A 134 -8.09 -10.02 1.82
CA LEU A 134 -9.26 -9.79 0.96
C LEU A 134 -9.09 -10.51 -0.38
N GLY A 135 -7.93 -10.37 -1.03
CA GLY A 135 -7.64 -11.03 -2.29
C GLY A 135 -7.69 -12.56 -2.19
N PHE A 136 -7.11 -13.14 -1.13
CA PHE A 136 -7.18 -14.59 -0.88
C PHE A 136 -8.61 -15.06 -0.62
N MET A 137 -9.38 -14.31 0.16
CA MET A 137 -10.78 -14.61 0.43
C MET A 137 -11.60 -14.62 -0.87
N LEU A 138 -11.51 -13.56 -1.66
CA LEU A 138 -12.23 -13.45 -2.94
C LEU A 138 -11.84 -14.55 -3.92
N SER A 139 -10.56 -14.92 -3.99
CA SER A 139 -10.07 -16.03 -4.81
C SER A 139 -10.73 -17.36 -4.43
N ARG A 140 -10.91 -17.61 -3.14
CA ARG A 140 -11.61 -18.81 -2.65
C ARG A 140 -13.09 -18.82 -3.01
N PHE A 141 -13.78 -17.69 -2.83
CA PHE A 141 -15.21 -17.58 -3.13
C PHE A 141 -15.51 -17.65 -4.63
N ALA A 142 -14.76 -16.92 -5.43
CA ALA A 142 -14.92 -16.89 -6.88
C ALA A 142 -14.40 -18.15 -7.58
N LYS A 143 -13.64 -19.00 -6.87
CA LYS A 143 -12.91 -20.17 -7.43
C LYS A 143 -11.99 -19.79 -8.60
N LEU A 144 -11.47 -18.57 -8.56
CA LEU A 144 -10.54 -18.03 -9.56
C LEU A 144 -9.10 -18.04 -9.02
N PRO A 145 -8.09 -18.21 -9.89
CA PRO A 145 -6.69 -18.07 -9.48
C PRO A 145 -6.45 -16.68 -8.87
N TYR A 146 -5.69 -16.63 -7.78
CA TYR A 146 -5.39 -15.39 -7.03
C TYR A 146 -4.89 -14.25 -7.94
N LYS A 147 -4.09 -14.56 -8.96
CA LYS A 147 -3.56 -13.57 -9.90
C LYS A 147 -4.65 -12.75 -10.59
N TRP A 148 -5.74 -13.38 -11.02
CA TRP A 148 -6.84 -12.67 -11.69
C TRP A 148 -7.66 -11.84 -10.71
N VAL A 149 -7.89 -12.37 -9.53
CA VAL A 149 -8.58 -11.63 -8.46
C VAL A 149 -7.76 -10.41 -8.07
N ARG A 150 -6.42 -10.55 -7.95
CA ARG A 150 -5.54 -9.42 -7.65
C ARG A 150 -5.64 -8.32 -8.71
N VAL A 151 -5.58 -8.67 -9.99
CA VAL A 151 -5.75 -7.70 -11.08
C VAL A 151 -7.11 -7.00 -11.00
N LEU A 152 -8.19 -7.75 -10.77
CA LEU A 152 -9.53 -7.17 -10.65
C LEU A 152 -9.65 -6.23 -9.44
N THR A 153 -9.11 -6.61 -8.28
CA THR A 153 -9.12 -5.75 -7.09
C THR A 153 -8.27 -4.50 -7.31
N ASP A 154 -7.11 -4.62 -7.93
CA ASP A 154 -6.23 -3.49 -8.23
C ASP A 154 -6.89 -2.51 -9.22
N VAL A 155 -7.54 -3.00 -10.28
CA VAL A 155 -8.34 -2.16 -11.21
C VAL A 155 -9.48 -1.46 -10.48
N THR A 156 -10.19 -2.17 -9.61
CA THR A 156 -11.29 -1.59 -8.83
C THR A 156 -10.80 -0.47 -7.92
N VAL A 157 -9.70 -0.71 -7.22
CA VAL A 157 -9.10 0.25 -6.27
C VAL A 157 -8.61 1.50 -7.02
N VAL A 158 -7.94 1.34 -8.17
CA VAL A 158 -7.52 2.48 -9.01
C VAL A 158 -8.74 3.26 -9.49
N SER A 159 -9.80 2.57 -9.92
CA SER A 159 -11.03 3.23 -10.38
C SER A 159 -11.69 4.05 -9.25
N ILE A 160 -11.71 3.51 -8.02
CA ILE A 160 -12.22 4.23 -6.84
C ILE A 160 -11.36 5.47 -6.57
N GLY A 161 -10.03 5.33 -6.54
CA GLY A 161 -9.12 6.45 -6.29
C GLY A 161 -9.25 7.55 -7.35
N LEU A 162 -9.42 7.19 -8.62
CA LEU A 162 -9.65 8.17 -9.71
C LEU A 162 -11.00 8.89 -9.57
N LEU A 163 -12.05 8.19 -9.17
CA LEU A 163 -13.36 8.78 -8.94
C LEU A 163 -13.37 9.72 -7.73
N GLY A 164 -12.81 9.26 -6.62
CA GLY A 164 -12.80 10.00 -5.36
C GLY A 164 -11.90 11.24 -5.37
N SER A 165 -10.75 11.17 -6.04
CA SER A 165 -9.83 12.30 -6.19
C SER A 165 -10.24 13.32 -7.27
N GLY A 166 -11.35 13.10 -7.96
CA GLY A 166 -11.72 13.93 -9.11
C GLY A 166 -10.80 13.74 -10.33
N GLY A 167 -9.98 12.70 -10.33
CA GLY A 167 -9.00 12.40 -11.38
C GLY A 167 -9.63 12.20 -12.76
N PHE A 168 -10.91 11.82 -12.83
CA PHE A 168 -11.65 11.78 -14.09
C PHE A 168 -11.86 13.16 -14.70
N THR A 169 -12.06 14.20 -13.90
CA THR A 169 -12.16 15.57 -14.39
C THR A 169 -10.80 16.10 -14.83
N ALA A 170 -9.72 15.77 -14.12
CA ALA A 170 -8.37 16.10 -14.53
C ALA A 170 -7.95 15.38 -15.82
N LEU A 171 -8.28 14.10 -15.98
CA LEU A 171 -8.10 13.34 -17.22
C LEU A 171 -8.90 13.92 -18.40
N ALA A 172 -10.15 14.33 -18.16
CA ALA A 172 -11.02 14.91 -19.19
C ALA A 172 -10.57 16.30 -19.63
N HIS A 173 -9.93 17.08 -18.75
CA HIS A 173 -9.42 18.42 -19.06
C HIS A 173 -7.94 18.45 -19.48
N GLY A 174 -7.26 17.30 -19.51
CA GLY A 174 -5.86 17.21 -19.94
C GLY A 174 -4.83 17.72 -18.91
N ASP A 175 -5.26 18.04 -17.70
CA ASP A 175 -4.41 18.57 -16.61
C ASP A 175 -3.68 17.43 -15.85
N ILE A 176 -3.01 16.54 -16.59
CA ILE A 176 -2.27 15.41 -15.98
C ILE A 176 -0.87 15.84 -15.50
N ALA A 177 -0.52 17.12 -15.57
CA ALA A 177 0.85 17.61 -15.38
C ALA A 177 0.96 18.77 -14.37
N SER A 178 0.32 18.68 -13.23
CA SER A 178 0.64 19.61 -12.14
C SER A 178 0.73 18.90 -10.79
#